data_ca0cd28a44d42c203e5117af833ef601
#
_entry.id   ca0cd28a44d42c203e5117af833ef601
#
_cell.length_a   1.000
_cell.length_b   1.000
_cell.length_c   1.000
_cell.angle_alpha   90.00
_cell.angle_beta   90.00
_cell.angle_gamma   90.00
#
_symmetry.space_group_name_H-M   'P 1'
#
loop_
_entity.id
_entity.type
_entity.pdbx_description
1 polymer ?
#
loop_
_entity_poly.entity_id
_entity_poly.type
_entity_poly.pdbx_seq_one_letter_code
_entity_poly.pdbx_strand_id
1 'polypeptide(L)'
;MEVSRRNLFKGMTVSALMMSAPAFAQLEAPQKWDAEYDIVIVGGGAAGLSAATVAADEKLSAVLFEKQSFLGGSSVLNGGMFTVAGTKEQEKQGIKDSQDLFFKDMMRAGKNKNNPDVVKAFVQTANEQYAFILNKLKLYPDTVAHQGYQSVPRSHHFVTSQVLTEMAAYAKKGGVKIETGAKVLRLVWNENHTRIAGVEVEVKGKKQFVLAKKGVLLAAGGFSRNPEMLGRYNPPLENAVSIAGAGTQGDGVLMGLAVGADMLDVAYIKATYGFKLNPKHIDELSTIYWSGGIIVNKNAKRFVDESQSYKILGDYALAQPEGKSFIVFDRQMAE
;
A
#
# COMPACT_ATOMS: atom_id res chain seq x y z
N MET A 1 -29.85 -25.23 -24.30
CA MET A 1 -28.67 -24.35 -24.53
C MET A 1 -28.37 -23.64 -23.23
N GLU A 2 -27.47 -24.22 -22.42
CA GLU A 2 -27.05 -23.61 -21.17
C GLU A 2 -26.05 -22.49 -21.49
N VAL A 3 -26.46 -21.26 -21.23
CA VAL A 3 -25.56 -20.12 -21.33
C VAL A 3 -24.69 -20.13 -20.08
N SER A 4 -23.45 -20.54 -20.23
CA SER A 4 -22.47 -20.55 -19.14
C SER A 4 -22.30 -19.16 -18.53
N ARG A 5 -22.46 -19.07 -17.21
CA ARG A 5 -22.26 -17.83 -16.41
C ARG A 5 -20.91 -17.14 -16.65
N ARG A 6 -19.95 -17.86 -17.20
CA ARG A 6 -18.59 -17.37 -17.52
C ARG A 6 -18.57 -16.44 -18.74
N ASN A 7 -19.54 -16.56 -19.66
CA ASN A 7 -19.61 -15.74 -20.87
C ASN A 7 -20.42 -14.44 -20.69
N LEU A 8 -21.24 -14.36 -19.63
CA LEU A 8 -21.99 -13.14 -19.31
C LEU A 8 -21.07 -12.04 -18.72
N PHE A 9 -19.98 -12.45 -18.06
CA PHE A 9 -19.04 -11.51 -17.43
C PHE A 9 -18.02 -10.89 -18.39
N LYS A 10 -17.80 -11.47 -19.56
CA LYS A 10 -16.83 -10.93 -20.54
C LYS A 10 -17.37 -9.74 -21.36
N GLY A 11 -18.68 -9.53 -21.38
CA GLY A 11 -19.31 -8.47 -22.16
C GLY A 11 -19.70 -7.22 -21.38
N MET A 12 -19.83 -7.31 -20.05
CA MET A 12 -20.33 -6.19 -19.22
C MET A 12 -19.25 -5.31 -18.56
N THR A 13 -18.00 -5.77 -18.54
CA THR A 13 -16.96 -5.09 -17.76
C THR A 13 -16.30 -3.90 -18.45
N VAL A 14 -16.35 -3.80 -19.76
CA VAL A 14 -15.69 -2.70 -20.50
C VAL A 14 -16.60 -1.48 -20.65
N SER A 15 -17.90 -1.66 -20.84
CA SER A 15 -18.80 -0.55 -21.14
C SER A 15 -19.24 0.30 -19.93
N ALA A 16 -19.25 -0.25 -18.71
CA ALA A 16 -19.69 0.47 -17.51
C ALA A 16 -18.60 1.37 -16.89
N LEU A 17 -17.31 1.11 -17.19
CA LEU A 17 -16.18 1.92 -16.72
C LEU A 17 -15.99 3.21 -17.52
N MET A 18 -16.46 3.25 -18.76
CA MET A 18 -16.30 4.44 -19.59
C MET A 18 -17.28 5.57 -19.25
N MET A 19 -18.36 5.31 -18.54
CA MET A 19 -19.35 6.35 -18.20
C MET A 19 -19.02 7.18 -16.95
N SER A 20 -18.09 6.74 -16.10
CA SER A 20 -17.64 7.52 -14.92
C SER A 20 -16.19 8.04 -15.01
N ALA A 21 -15.56 7.98 -16.18
CA ALA A 21 -14.17 8.34 -16.40
C ALA A 21 -13.91 9.67 -17.17
N PRO A 22 -14.73 10.73 -17.12
CA PRO A 22 -14.38 11.97 -17.85
C PRO A 22 -13.16 12.68 -17.24
N ALA A 23 -12.76 12.35 -16.00
CA ALA A 23 -11.65 13.00 -15.34
C ALA A 23 -10.27 12.44 -15.71
N PHE A 24 -10.21 11.20 -16.22
CA PHE A 24 -8.95 10.52 -16.54
C PHE A 24 -8.80 10.23 -18.05
N ALA A 25 -9.61 10.89 -18.89
CA ALA A 25 -9.57 10.71 -20.33
C ALA A 25 -8.13 10.87 -20.88
N GLN A 26 -7.81 10.06 -21.88
CA GLN A 26 -6.54 10.16 -22.60
C GLN A 26 -6.36 11.58 -23.11
N LEU A 27 -5.24 12.21 -22.74
CA LEU A 27 -4.83 13.47 -23.31
C LEU A 27 -3.72 13.24 -24.33
N GLU A 28 -3.86 13.88 -25.45
CA GLU A 28 -2.76 14.06 -26.41
C GLU A 28 -1.63 14.85 -25.75
N ALA A 29 -0.43 14.69 -26.30
CA ALA A 29 0.73 15.46 -25.86
C ALA A 29 0.40 16.97 -25.94
N PRO A 30 0.76 17.76 -24.93
CA PRO A 30 0.55 19.19 -24.97
C PRO A 30 1.47 19.83 -25.99
N GLN A 31 1.08 20.95 -26.56
CA GLN A 31 1.94 21.73 -27.46
C GLN A 31 3.24 22.20 -26.78
N LYS A 32 3.20 22.34 -25.45
CA LYS A 32 4.36 22.77 -24.64
C LYS A 32 4.31 22.10 -23.28
N TRP A 33 5.47 21.63 -22.84
CA TRP A 33 5.71 21.17 -21.48
C TRP A 33 6.18 22.32 -20.58
N ASP A 34 5.63 22.43 -19.38
CA ASP A 34 5.98 23.50 -18.42
C ASP A 34 7.26 23.17 -17.65
N ALA A 35 7.55 21.89 -17.49
CA ALA A 35 8.78 21.38 -16.86
C ALA A 35 9.17 20.01 -17.41
N GLU A 36 10.44 19.67 -17.26
CA GLU A 36 11.00 18.39 -17.73
C GLU A 36 11.86 17.75 -16.64
N TYR A 37 11.73 16.44 -16.48
CA TYR A 37 12.55 15.60 -15.59
C TYR A 37 12.86 14.25 -16.26
N ASP A 38 13.89 13.57 -15.81
CA ASP A 38 14.13 12.19 -16.25
C ASP A 38 13.01 11.28 -15.74
N ILE A 39 12.64 11.41 -14.46
CA ILE A 39 11.61 10.61 -13.80
C ILE A 39 10.58 11.52 -13.13
N VAL A 40 9.31 11.19 -13.32
CA VAL A 40 8.19 11.75 -12.55
C VAL A 40 7.64 10.68 -11.61
N ILE A 41 7.56 10.99 -10.32
CA ILE A 41 7.08 10.07 -9.28
C ILE A 41 5.73 10.60 -8.75
N VAL A 42 4.70 9.77 -8.76
CA VAL A 42 3.35 10.10 -8.32
C VAL A 42 3.04 9.41 -6.99
N GLY A 43 3.03 10.17 -5.91
CA GLY A 43 2.75 9.72 -4.55
C GLY A 43 3.97 9.72 -3.64
N GLY A 44 3.82 10.31 -2.46
CA GLY A 44 4.87 10.52 -1.44
C GLY A 44 4.86 9.51 -0.30
N GLY A 45 4.35 8.30 -0.50
CA GLY A 45 4.48 7.16 0.41
C GLY A 45 5.84 6.48 0.32
N ALA A 46 6.03 5.34 1.02
CA ALA A 46 7.30 4.61 1.05
C ALA A 46 7.81 4.25 -0.36
N ALA A 47 6.93 3.78 -1.25
CA ALA A 47 7.32 3.40 -2.61
C ALA A 47 7.86 4.61 -3.42
N GLY A 48 7.17 5.75 -3.37
CA GLY A 48 7.61 6.95 -4.07
C GLY A 48 8.89 7.54 -3.48
N LEU A 49 9.02 7.52 -2.15
CA LEU A 49 10.25 7.97 -1.48
C LEU A 49 11.43 7.03 -1.78
N SER A 50 11.21 5.71 -1.84
CA SER A 50 12.26 4.76 -2.27
C SER A 50 12.73 5.07 -3.69
N ALA A 51 11.82 5.31 -4.62
CA ALA A 51 12.17 5.70 -5.98
C ALA A 51 12.93 7.04 -6.03
N ALA A 52 12.54 7.99 -5.18
CA ALA A 52 13.22 9.28 -5.07
C ALA A 52 14.66 9.13 -4.53
N THR A 53 14.90 8.21 -3.58
CA THR A 53 16.27 7.93 -3.09
C THR A 53 17.14 7.28 -4.16
N VAL A 54 16.58 6.36 -4.95
CA VAL A 54 17.27 5.74 -6.09
C VAL A 54 17.58 6.78 -7.17
N ALA A 55 16.62 7.64 -7.51
CA ALA A 55 16.86 8.71 -8.47
C ALA A 55 17.99 9.66 -8.04
N ALA A 56 18.10 9.93 -6.72
CA ALA A 56 19.17 10.72 -6.15
C ALA A 56 20.54 10.02 -6.28
N ASP A 57 20.62 8.72 -5.97
CA ASP A 57 21.86 7.93 -6.10
C ASP A 57 22.32 7.83 -7.55
N GLU A 58 21.38 7.66 -8.49
CA GLU A 58 21.63 7.60 -9.94
C GLU A 58 21.82 8.98 -10.60
N LYS A 59 21.74 10.07 -9.83
CA LYS A 59 21.90 11.46 -10.29
C LYS A 59 20.91 11.82 -11.42
N LEU A 60 19.72 11.24 -11.38
CA LEU A 60 18.64 11.56 -12.31
C LEU A 60 17.91 12.83 -11.87
N SER A 61 17.55 13.67 -12.84
CA SER A 61 16.61 14.75 -12.57
C SER A 61 15.23 14.14 -12.28
N ALA A 62 14.69 14.36 -11.09
CA ALA A 62 13.42 13.75 -10.70
C ALA A 62 12.54 14.73 -9.92
N VAL A 63 11.23 14.56 -10.09
CA VAL A 63 10.21 15.24 -9.28
C VAL A 63 9.24 14.23 -8.70
N LEU A 64 8.92 14.39 -7.42
CA LEU A 64 7.89 13.65 -6.72
C LEU A 64 6.72 14.59 -6.41
N PHE A 65 5.53 14.22 -6.86
CA PHE A 65 4.27 14.92 -6.58
C PHE A 65 3.46 14.16 -5.55
N GLU A 66 3.10 14.82 -4.45
CA GLU A 66 2.20 14.32 -3.42
C GLU A 66 0.99 15.22 -3.29
N LYS A 67 -0.22 14.66 -3.40
CA LYS A 67 -1.47 15.45 -3.35
C LYS A 67 -1.81 16.00 -1.97
N GLN A 68 -1.37 15.32 -0.90
CA GLN A 68 -1.52 15.81 0.47
C GLN A 68 -0.48 16.90 0.76
N SER A 69 -0.72 17.67 1.81
CA SER A 69 0.23 18.71 2.27
C SER A 69 1.46 18.12 2.98
N PHE A 70 1.50 16.81 3.21
CA PHE A 70 2.56 16.08 3.90
C PHE A 70 2.87 14.75 3.21
N LEU A 71 4.07 14.23 3.45
CA LEU A 71 4.55 12.95 2.96
C LEU A 71 4.16 11.80 3.90
N GLY A 72 4.30 10.56 3.41
CA GLY A 72 4.15 9.35 4.20
C GLY A 72 2.96 8.48 3.79
N GLY A 73 1.87 9.06 3.30
CA GLY A 73 0.68 8.32 2.86
C GLY A 73 0.19 7.32 3.92
N SER A 74 -0.14 6.10 3.50
CA SER A 74 -0.48 5.00 4.43
C SER A 74 0.74 4.42 5.13
N SER A 75 1.94 4.66 4.60
CA SER A 75 3.17 4.07 5.14
C SER A 75 3.49 4.59 6.53
N VAL A 76 3.22 5.87 6.84
CA VAL A 76 3.48 6.46 8.15
C VAL A 76 2.59 5.88 9.26
N LEU A 77 1.48 5.24 8.88
CA LEU A 77 0.49 4.66 9.81
C LEU A 77 0.75 3.18 10.12
N ASN A 78 1.80 2.58 9.56
CA ASN A 78 2.13 1.18 9.86
C ASN A 78 2.91 1.04 11.18
N GLY A 79 2.91 -0.19 11.73
CA GLY A 79 3.60 -0.52 12.97
C GLY A 79 5.13 -0.67 12.87
N GLY A 80 5.77 -0.16 11.83
CA GLY A 80 7.23 -0.07 11.74
C GLY A 80 7.98 -1.37 11.44
N MET A 81 7.29 -2.47 11.19
CA MET A 81 7.91 -3.77 10.98
C MET A 81 8.43 -3.95 9.56
N PHE A 82 9.73 -3.83 9.39
CA PHE A 82 10.44 -4.12 8.15
C PHE A 82 10.89 -5.58 8.13
N THR A 83 10.37 -6.36 7.21
CA THR A 83 10.61 -7.80 7.13
C THR A 83 11.73 -8.12 6.16
N VAL A 84 12.82 -8.71 6.68
CA VAL A 84 14.03 -9.05 5.92
C VAL A 84 14.73 -10.26 6.54
N ALA A 85 15.36 -11.12 5.73
CA ALA A 85 16.00 -12.34 6.18
C ALA A 85 17.54 -12.26 6.13
N GLY A 86 18.19 -13.00 7.02
CA GLY A 86 19.65 -13.16 7.00
C GLY A 86 20.41 -11.91 7.46
N THR A 87 19.88 -11.19 8.44
CA THR A 87 20.49 -9.98 8.98
C THR A 87 21.49 -10.27 10.12
N LYS A 88 22.40 -9.32 10.36
CA LYS A 88 23.31 -9.37 11.51
C LYS A 88 22.56 -9.32 12.85
N GLU A 89 21.42 -8.65 12.89
CA GLU A 89 20.56 -8.55 14.07
C GLU A 89 19.95 -9.92 14.41
N GLN A 90 19.54 -10.69 13.40
CA GLN A 90 19.09 -12.08 13.58
C GLN A 90 20.24 -12.98 14.03
N GLU A 91 21.42 -12.87 13.42
CA GLU A 91 22.60 -13.65 13.78
C GLU A 91 23.00 -13.46 15.24
N LYS A 92 23.03 -12.19 15.74
CA LYS A 92 23.31 -11.87 17.14
C LYS A 92 22.32 -12.52 18.14
N GLN A 93 21.10 -12.80 17.70
CA GLN A 93 20.06 -13.46 18.50
C GLN A 93 20.03 -14.98 18.28
N GLY A 94 20.98 -15.55 17.52
CA GLY A 94 21.01 -16.98 17.20
C GLY A 94 19.92 -17.42 16.24
N ILE A 95 19.24 -16.50 15.55
CA ILE A 95 18.17 -16.79 14.61
C ILE A 95 18.78 -17.14 13.26
N LYS A 96 18.55 -18.39 12.83
CA LYS A 96 18.93 -18.87 11.50
C LYS A 96 17.80 -18.61 10.51
N ASP A 97 18.04 -17.75 9.55
CA ASP A 97 17.08 -17.37 8.51
C ASP A 97 17.73 -17.32 7.12
N SER A 98 16.91 -17.36 6.08
CA SER A 98 17.36 -17.27 4.70
C SER A 98 16.29 -16.66 3.80
N GLN A 99 16.70 -16.14 2.64
CA GLN A 99 15.76 -15.67 1.61
C GLN A 99 14.84 -16.80 1.12
N ASP A 100 15.33 -18.04 1.03
CA ASP A 100 14.49 -19.19 0.64
C ASP A 100 13.42 -19.50 1.69
N LEU A 101 13.75 -19.44 2.98
CA LEU A 101 12.78 -19.63 4.05
C LEU A 101 11.75 -18.49 4.04
N PHE A 102 12.20 -17.26 3.83
CA PHE A 102 11.33 -16.10 3.71
C PHE A 102 10.36 -16.24 2.52
N PHE A 103 10.88 -16.62 1.35
CA PHE A 103 10.05 -16.89 0.17
C PHE A 103 8.97 -17.95 0.45
N LYS A 104 9.34 -19.09 1.04
CA LYS A 104 8.40 -20.15 1.41
C LYS A 104 7.31 -19.66 2.37
N ASP A 105 7.68 -18.87 3.37
CA ASP A 105 6.74 -18.28 4.32
C ASP A 105 5.75 -17.33 3.64
N MET A 106 6.21 -16.49 2.73
CA MET A 106 5.34 -15.58 1.96
C MET A 106 4.39 -16.35 1.04
N MET A 107 4.87 -17.37 0.34
CA MET A 107 4.01 -18.21 -0.51
C MET A 107 2.95 -18.93 0.33
N ARG A 108 3.33 -19.50 1.47
CA ARG A 108 2.40 -20.13 2.42
C ARG A 108 1.35 -19.15 2.96
N ALA A 109 1.77 -17.94 3.37
CA ALA A 109 0.86 -16.90 3.85
C ALA A 109 -0.17 -16.48 2.80
N GLY A 110 0.24 -16.40 1.54
CA GLY A 110 -0.62 -16.12 0.39
C GLY A 110 -1.39 -17.36 -0.13
N LYS A 111 -1.32 -18.50 0.58
CA LYS A 111 -1.95 -19.77 0.14
C LYS A 111 -1.55 -20.16 -1.28
N ASN A 112 -0.32 -19.86 -1.68
CA ASN A 112 0.26 -20.05 -3.02
C ASN A 112 -0.53 -19.37 -4.17
N LYS A 113 -1.28 -18.31 -3.85
CA LYS A 113 -2.01 -17.51 -4.85
C LYS A 113 -1.20 -16.29 -5.33
N ASN A 114 -0.19 -15.87 -4.58
CA ASN A 114 0.70 -14.79 -4.94
C ASN A 114 1.57 -15.17 -6.15
N ASN A 115 1.89 -14.17 -6.96
CA ASN A 115 2.83 -14.34 -8.06
C ASN A 115 4.23 -14.65 -7.51
N PRO A 116 4.82 -15.85 -7.79
CA PRO A 116 6.10 -16.25 -7.22
C PRO A 116 7.26 -15.37 -7.67
N ASP A 117 7.22 -14.83 -8.90
CA ASP A 117 8.30 -13.98 -9.41
C ASP A 117 8.33 -12.63 -8.68
N VAL A 118 7.15 -12.06 -8.39
CA VAL A 118 7.03 -10.84 -7.58
C VAL A 118 7.51 -11.07 -6.15
N VAL A 119 7.13 -12.21 -5.53
CA VAL A 119 7.60 -12.57 -4.18
C VAL A 119 9.11 -12.77 -4.15
N LYS A 120 9.68 -13.44 -5.16
CA LYS A 120 11.12 -13.64 -5.28
C LYS A 120 11.87 -12.32 -5.39
N ALA A 121 11.41 -11.42 -6.29
CA ALA A 121 11.99 -10.09 -6.44
C ALA A 121 11.93 -9.31 -5.13
N PHE A 122 10.79 -9.33 -4.42
CA PHE A 122 10.63 -8.66 -3.13
C PHE A 122 11.64 -9.17 -2.10
N VAL A 123 11.75 -10.49 -1.94
CA VAL A 123 12.68 -11.10 -0.97
C VAL A 123 14.13 -10.75 -1.26
N GLN A 124 14.52 -10.72 -2.54
CA GLN A 124 15.87 -10.36 -2.96
C GLN A 124 16.19 -8.88 -2.68
N THR A 125 15.28 -7.97 -3.05
CA THR A 125 15.49 -6.53 -2.91
C THR A 125 15.29 -6.01 -1.47
N ALA A 126 14.59 -6.77 -0.61
CA ALA A 126 14.41 -6.38 0.79
C ALA A 126 15.74 -6.14 1.53
N ASN A 127 16.76 -6.98 1.28
CA ASN A 127 18.08 -6.82 1.87
C ASN A 127 18.81 -5.55 1.39
N GLU A 128 18.63 -5.17 0.11
CA GLU A 128 19.22 -3.94 -0.43
C GLU A 128 18.60 -2.70 0.23
N GLN A 129 17.28 -2.68 0.34
CA GLN A 129 16.57 -1.60 1.00
C GLN A 129 16.91 -1.52 2.50
N TYR A 130 17.05 -2.66 3.19
CA TYR A 130 17.49 -2.71 4.57
C TYR A 130 18.90 -2.14 4.73
N ALA A 131 19.82 -2.56 3.87
CA ALA A 131 21.19 -2.03 3.85
C ALA A 131 21.21 -0.51 3.56
N PHE A 132 20.33 0.00 2.70
CA PHE A 132 20.19 1.43 2.47
C PHE A 132 19.77 2.17 3.75
N ILE A 133 18.76 1.67 4.48
CA ILE A 133 18.31 2.27 5.73
C ILE A 133 19.45 2.33 6.76
N LEU A 134 20.19 1.23 6.93
CA LEU A 134 21.31 1.18 7.87
C LEU A 134 22.49 2.06 7.45
N ASN A 135 22.91 1.95 6.18
CA ASN A 135 24.18 2.52 5.73
C ASN A 135 24.07 3.96 5.25
N LYS A 136 22.96 4.35 4.62
CA LYS A 136 22.75 5.70 4.07
C LYS A 136 21.97 6.58 5.03
N LEU A 137 20.87 6.07 5.62
CA LEU A 137 20.07 6.84 6.55
C LEU A 137 20.60 6.78 8.01
N LYS A 138 21.48 5.82 8.32
CA LYS A 138 22.03 5.60 9.67
C LYS A 138 20.96 5.31 10.73
N LEU A 139 19.90 4.66 10.32
CA LEU A 139 18.82 4.21 11.19
C LEU A 139 18.94 2.71 11.44
N TYR A 140 18.73 2.30 12.68
CA TYR A 140 18.90 0.92 13.12
C TYR A 140 17.60 0.42 13.76
N PRO A 141 17.24 -0.88 13.59
CA PRO A 141 16.07 -1.42 14.24
C PRO A 141 16.33 -1.54 15.75
N ASP A 142 15.27 -1.34 16.53
CA ASP A 142 15.33 -1.51 17.99
C ASP A 142 15.05 -2.95 18.42
N THR A 143 14.25 -3.70 17.65
CA THR A 143 13.93 -5.11 17.92
C THR A 143 13.83 -5.94 16.63
N VAL A 144 13.96 -7.28 16.80
CA VAL A 144 13.61 -8.27 15.78
C VAL A 144 12.50 -9.14 16.34
N ALA A 145 11.29 -9.00 15.80
CA ALA A 145 10.09 -9.64 16.30
C ALA A 145 9.60 -10.76 15.38
N HIS A 146 8.85 -11.71 15.97
CA HIS A 146 8.08 -12.71 15.24
C HIS A 146 6.70 -12.14 14.88
N GLN A 147 6.33 -12.27 13.63
CA GLN A 147 4.99 -11.89 13.14
C GLN A 147 4.25 -13.10 12.57
N GLY A 148 2.94 -13.00 12.43
CA GLY A 148 2.12 -14.11 11.90
C GLY A 148 2.64 -14.66 10.58
N TYR A 149 2.59 -15.97 10.41
CA TYR A 149 3.06 -16.76 9.27
C TYR A 149 4.58 -16.83 9.05
N GLN A 150 5.38 -16.17 9.87
CA GLN A 150 6.84 -16.30 9.83
C GLN A 150 7.28 -17.59 10.54
N SER A 151 8.22 -18.31 9.95
CA SER A 151 8.84 -19.50 10.58
C SER A 151 9.85 -19.12 11.66
N VAL A 152 10.47 -17.94 11.54
CA VAL A 152 11.43 -17.39 12.49
C VAL A 152 11.21 -15.86 12.62
N PRO A 153 11.66 -15.23 13.74
CA PRO A 153 11.62 -13.78 13.87
C PRO A 153 12.44 -13.11 12.76
N ARG A 154 11.81 -12.25 11.97
CA ARG A 154 12.46 -11.49 10.88
C ARG A 154 11.91 -10.09 10.67
N SER A 155 11.00 -9.67 11.50
CA SER A 155 10.42 -8.31 11.44
C SER A 155 11.24 -7.37 12.29
N HIS A 156 11.98 -6.49 11.64
CA HIS A 156 12.85 -5.49 12.27
C HIS A 156 12.04 -4.21 12.49
N HIS A 157 11.93 -3.76 13.73
CA HIS A 157 11.14 -2.58 14.04
C HIS A 157 11.96 -1.30 13.84
N PHE A 158 11.35 -0.33 13.13
CA PHE A 158 11.84 1.03 12.95
C PHE A 158 10.72 2.02 13.25
N VAL A 159 11.06 3.22 13.68
CA VAL A 159 10.12 4.34 13.73
C VAL A 159 9.85 4.81 12.30
N THR A 160 8.72 4.39 11.72
CA THR A 160 8.42 4.59 10.30
C THR A 160 8.46 6.06 9.88
N SER A 161 7.92 6.96 10.70
CA SER A 161 7.96 8.41 10.42
C SER A 161 9.39 8.93 10.27
N GLN A 162 10.32 8.44 11.08
CA GLN A 162 11.73 8.80 10.98
C GLN A 162 12.35 8.27 9.68
N VAL A 163 12.11 6.99 9.34
CA VAL A 163 12.62 6.42 8.08
C VAL A 163 12.15 7.24 6.88
N LEU A 164 10.86 7.55 6.79
CA LEU A 164 10.29 8.30 5.67
C LEU A 164 10.82 9.75 5.62
N THR A 165 11.01 10.38 6.78
CA THR A 165 11.58 11.73 6.86
C THR A 165 13.02 11.76 6.36
N GLU A 166 13.85 10.79 6.78
CA GLU A 166 15.24 10.70 6.34
C GLU A 166 15.35 10.32 4.86
N MET A 167 14.46 9.46 4.33
CA MET A 167 14.40 9.18 2.89
C MET A 167 14.09 10.46 2.09
N ALA A 168 13.13 11.25 2.54
CA ALA A 168 12.79 12.52 1.88
C ALA A 168 13.95 13.53 1.95
N ALA A 169 14.63 13.63 3.09
CA ALA A 169 15.80 14.48 3.25
C ALA A 169 16.95 14.03 2.33
N TYR A 170 17.22 12.72 2.28
CA TYR A 170 18.22 12.13 1.40
C TYR A 170 17.95 12.42 -0.08
N ALA A 171 16.72 12.19 -0.53
CA ALA A 171 16.32 12.46 -1.92
C ALA A 171 16.47 13.95 -2.27
N LYS A 172 16.02 14.86 -1.40
CA LYS A 172 16.17 16.31 -1.59
C LYS A 172 17.64 16.72 -1.65
N LYS A 173 18.49 16.19 -0.77
CA LYS A 173 19.93 16.44 -0.79
C LYS A 173 20.57 15.97 -2.11
N GLY A 174 20.07 14.88 -2.70
CA GLY A 174 20.49 14.38 -3.99
C GLY A 174 19.88 15.10 -5.20
N GLY A 175 19.15 16.20 -5.00
CA GLY A 175 18.61 17.06 -6.07
C GLY A 175 17.20 16.69 -6.54
N VAL A 176 16.53 15.71 -5.92
CA VAL A 176 15.15 15.37 -6.27
C VAL A 176 14.20 16.46 -5.75
N LYS A 177 13.37 16.99 -6.63
CA LYS A 177 12.32 17.93 -6.27
C LYS A 177 11.13 17.19 -5.64
N ILE A 178 10.68 17.62 -4.47
CA ILE A 178 9.49 17.07 -3.81
C ILE A 178 8.47 18.18 -3.63
N GLU A 179 7.30 18.01 -4.26
CA GLU A 179 6.18 18.94 -4.24
C GLU A 179 4.99 18.30 -3.52
N THR A 180 4.60 18.86 -2.37
CA THR A 180 3.37 18.50 -1.65
C THR A 180 2.23 19.46 -2.02
N GLY A 181 0.98 19.06 -1.80
CA GLY A 181 -0.18 19.80 -2.28
C GLY A 181 -0.26 19.84 -3.82
N ALA A 182 0.37 18.86 -4.47
CA ALA A 182 0.48 18.72 -5.92
C ALA A 182 -0.25 17.46 -6.38
N LYS A 183 -1.44 17.64 -6.94
CA LYS A 183 -2.30 16.53 -7.39
C LYS A 183 -2.05 16.21 -8.86
N VAL A 184 -1.46 15.06 -9.13
CA VAL A 184 -1.44 14.53 -10.50
C VAL A 184 -2.86 14.16 -10.90
N LEU A 185 -3.31 14.73 -12.01
CA LEU A 185 -4.67 14.58 -12.51
C LEU A 185 -4.79 13.43 -13.50
N ARG A 186 -3.77 13.22 -14.34
CA ARG A 186 -3.77 12.20 -15.38
C ARG A 186 -2.38 11.97 -15.96
N LEU A 187 -2.23 10.81 -16.60
CA LEU A 187 -1.09 10.48 -17.43
C LEU A 187 -1.27 11.07 -18.84
N VAL A 188 -0.16 11.43 -19.47
CA VAL A 188 -0.15 12.04 -20.80
C VAL A 188 0.66 11.16 -21.74
N TRP A 189 0.07 10.81 -22.88
CA TRP A 189 0.71 10.04 -23.93
C TRP A 189 1.71 10.91 -24.71
N ASN A 190 2.70 10.26 -25.35
CA ASN A 190 3.44 10.90 -26.42
C ASN A 190 2.58 11.02 -27.69
N GLU A 191 3.02 11.79 -28.66
CA GLU A 191 2.27 12.05 -29.92
C GLU A 191 1.84 10.76 -30.64
N ASN A 192 2.64 9.71 -30.58
CA ASN A 192 2.39 8.45 -31.28
C ASN A 192 1.65 7.42 -30.41
N HIS A 193 1.22 7.76 -29.19
CA HIS A 193 0.54 6.89 -28.23
C HIS A 193 1.30 5.56 -27.95
N THR A 194 2.62 5.59 -27.98
CA THR A 194 3.46 4.40 -27.76
C THR A 194 4.00 4.31 -26.33
N ARG A 195 4.01 5.43 -25.60
CA ARG A 195 4.43 5.48 -24.20
C ARG A 195 3.79 6.65 -23.45
N ILE A 196 3.74 6.54 -22.14
CA ILE A 196 3.42 7.69 -21.27
C ILE A 196 4.62 8.62 -21.29
N ALA A 197 4.39 9.86 -21.76
CA ALA A 197 5.40 10.89 -21.86
C ALA A 197 5.50 11.78 -20.60
N GLY A 198 4.44 11.84 -19.79
CA GLY A 198 4.44 12.70 -18.63
C GLY A 198 3.10 12.73 -17.91
N VAL A 199 2.86 13.80 -17.19
CA VAL A 199 1.64 13.99 -16.39
C VAL A 199 1.07 15.39 -16.55
N GLU A 200 -0.25 15.52 -16.34
CA GLU A 200 -0.87 16.78 -15.97
C GLU A 200 -0.98 16.82 -14.44
N VAL A 201 -0.45 17.86 -13.83
CA VAL A 201 -0.45 18.06 -12.38
C VAL A 201 -1.05 19.41 -12.02
N GLU A 202 -1.83 19.45 -10.95
CA GLU A 202 -2.32 20.70 -10.36
C GLU A 202 -1.49 21.02 -9.12
N VAL A 203 -0.84 22.19 -9.16
CA VAL A 203 -0.04 22.73 -8.06
C VAL A 203 -0.59 24.11 -7.70
N LYS A 204 -1.06 24.28 -6.47
CA LYS A 204 -1.65 25.55 -5.99
C LYS A 204 -2.75 26.10 -6.92
N GLY A 205 -3.62 25.20 -7.41
CA GLY A 205 -4.73 25.52 -8.30
C GLY A 205 -4.35 25.82 -9.77
N LYS A 206 -3.08 25.68 -10.14
CA LYS A 206 -2.61 25.84 -11.52
C LYS A 206 -2.25 24.49 -12.12
N LYS A 207 -2.81 24.20 -13.28
CA LYS A 207 -2.47 23.02 -14.07
C LYS A 207 -1.18 23.22 -14.84
N GLN A 208 -0.35 22.20 -14.87
CA GLN A 208 0.94 22.15 -15.53
C GLN A 208 1.13 20.80 -16.21
N PHE A 209 1.82 20.79 -17.35
CA PHE A 209 2.26 19.59 -18.02
C PHE A 209 3.74 19.33 -17.73
N VAL A 210 4.06 18.16 -17.19
CA VAL A 210 5.42 17.81 -16.80
C VAL A 210 5.88 16.61 -17.59
N LEU A 211 6.96 16.77 -18.37
CA LEU A 211 7.55 15.72 -19.18
C LEU A 211 8.40 14.78 -18.30
N ALA A 212 8.25 13.48 -18.53
CA ALA A 212 9.08 12.42 -17.99
C ALA A 212 9.89 11.79 -19.12
N LYS A 213 11.16 12.14 -19.26
CA LYS A 213 12.02 11.67 -20.37
C LYS A 213 12.19 10.14 -20.36
N LYS A 214 12.34 9.54 -19.18
CA LYS A 214 12.53 8.10 -18.98
C LYS A 214 11.26 7.38 -18.57
N GLY A 215 10.38 8.01 -17.74
CA GLY A 215 9.12 7.39 -17.36
C GLY A 215 8.43 8.05 -16.16
N VAL A 216 7.21 7.61 -15.95
CA VAL A 216 6.37 8.00 -14.80
C VAL A 216 6.20 6.79 -13.89
N LEU A 217 6.51 6.93 -12.59
CA LEU A 217 6.24 5.92 -11.59
C LEU A 217 4.93 6.23 -10.86
N LEU A 218 3.95 5.33 -10.94
CA LEU A 218 2.74 5.39 -10.14
C LEU A 218 2.97 4.74 -8.77
N ALA A 219 3.12 5.55 -7.73
CA ALA A 219 3.30 5.15 -6.33
C ALA A 219 2.19 5.72 -5.43
N ALA A 220 1.00 5.97 -6.00
CA ALA A 220 -0.10 6.69 -5.37
C ALA A 220 -0.93 5.88 -4.37
N GLY A 221 -0.50 4.66 -4.02
CA GLY A 221 -1.19 3.78 -3.07
C GLY A 221 -2.42 3.10 -3.66
N GLY A 222 -3.29 2.59 -2.78
CA GLY A 222 -4.50 1.86 -3.14
C GLY A 222 -5.78 2.71 -3.08
N PHE A 223 -6.92 2.03 -2.82
CA PHE A 223 -8.26 2.64 -2.87
C PHE A 223 -9.13 2.40 -1.63
N SER A 224 -8.54 2.03 -0.50
CA SER A 224 -9.30 1.64 0.71
C SER A 224 -10.13 2.77 1.34
N ARG A 225 -10.01 4.01 0.86
CA ARG A 225 -10.88 5.14 1.24
C ARG A 225 -11.85 5.54 0.13
N ASN A 226 -12.03 4.69 -0.88
CA ASN A 226 -13.00 4.87 -1.94
C ASN A 226 -14.10 3.82 -1.80
N PRO A 227 -15.28 4.15 -1.21
CA PRO A 227 -16.38 3.19 -0.98
C PRO A 227 -16.90 2.57 -2.29
N GLU A 228 -16.94 3.33 -3.38
CA GLU A 228 -17.40 2.84 -4.68
C GLU A 228 -16.46 1.72 -5.20
N MET A 229 -15.14 1.94 -5.14
CA MET A 229 -14.18 0.90 -5.51
C MET A 229 -14.21 -0.29 -4.56
N LEU A 230 -14.37 -0.05 -3.25
CA LEU A 230 -14.54 -1.13 -2.27
C LEU A 230 -15.79 -1.96 -2.58
N GLY A 231 -16.93 -1.31 -2.73
CA GLY A 231 -18.20 -1.99 -3.06
C GLY A 231 -18.14 -2.75 -4.38
N ARG A 232 -17.40 -2.24 -5.37
CA ARG A 232 -17.22 -2.91 -6.65
C ARG A 232 -16.36 -4.16 -6.59
N TYR A 233 -15.22 -4.10 -5.88
CA TYR A 233 -14.22 -5.16 -5.89
C TYR A 233 -14.32 -6.12 -4.70
N ASN A 234 -14.88 -5.65 -3.58
CA ASN A 234 -15.12 -6.46 -2.39
C ASN A 234 -16.33 -5.90 -1.62
N PRO A 235 -17.58 -6.19 -2.07
CA PRO A 235 -18.81 -5.64 -1.50
C PRO A 235 -18.92 -5.70 0.02
N PRO A 236 -18.47 -6.77 0.71
CA PRO A 236 -18.49 -6.81 2.18
C PRO A 236 -17.70 -5.69 2.85
N LEU A 237 -16.75 -5.06 2.16
CA LEU A 237 -15.91 -3.98 2.68
C LEU A 237 -16.36 -2.57 2.29
N GLU A 238 -17.47 -2.41 1.55
CA GLU A 238 -17.94 -1.11 1.07
C GLU A 238 -18.06 -0.08 2.21
N ASN A 239 -18.59 -0.51 3.34
CA ASN A 239 -18.80 0.33 4.52
C ASN A 239 -17.72 0.15 5.61
N ALA A 240 -16.60 -0.52 5.29
CA ALA A 240 -15.53 -0.72 6.24
C ALA A 240 -14.84 0.60 6.58
N VAL A 241 -14.40 0.71 7.84
CA VAL A 241 -13.62 1.87 8.29
C VAL A 241 -12.19 1.73 7.80
N SER A 242 -11.79 2.61 6.90
CA SER A 242 -10.41 2.62 6.41
C SER A 242 -9.45 3.25 7.43
N ILE A 243 -8.37 2.54 7.74
CA ILE A 243 -7.23 3.02 8.56
C ILE A 243 -6.05 3.49 7.71
N ALA A 244 -6.21 3.53 6.40
CA ALA A 244 -5.17 4.01 5.48
C ALA A 244 -5.07 5.55 5.46
N GLY A 245 -4.00 6.08 4.90
CA GLY A 245 -3.79 7.51 4.72
C GLY A 245 -4.92 8.18 3.94
N ALA A 246 -5.20 9.44 4.25
CA ALA A 246 -6.32 10.21 3.70
C ALA A 246 -6.34 10.25 2.15
N GLY A 247 -5.17 10.15 1.52
CA GLY A 247 -4.99 10.15 0.07
C GLY A 247 -5.31 8.82 -0.64
N THR A 248 -5.69 7.75 0.04
CA THR A 248 -5.85 6.40 -0.53
C THR A 248 -7.20 6.24 -1.24
N GLN A 249 -7.38 6.97 -2.34
CA GLN A 249 -8.65 7.10 -3.09
C GLN A 249 -8.68 6.30 -4.41
N GLY A 250 -7.57 5.65 -4.78
CA GLY A 250 -7.48 4.90 -6.03
C GLY A 250 -7.01 5.71 -7.24
N ASP A 251 -6.53 6.93 -7.06
CA ASP A 251 -6.14 7.80 -8.18
C ASP A 251 -5.14 7.13 -9.13
N GLY A 252 -4.09 6.48 -8.59
CA GLY A 252 -3.09 5.78 -9.39
C GLY A 252 -3.65 4.59 -10.16
N VAL A 253 -4.58 3.85 -9.55
CA VAL A 253 -5.28 2.73 -10.20
C VAL A 253 -6.12 3.25 -11.36
N LEU A 254 -6.93 4.29 -11.12
CA LEU A 254 -7.78 4.89 -12.15
C LEU A 254 -6.96 5.50 -13.30
N MET A 255 -5.84 6.18 -13.00
CA MET A 255 -4.93 6.69 -14.01
C MET A 255 -4.32 5.57 -14.87
N GLY A 256 -3.92 4.47 -14.25
CA GLY A 256 -3.40 3.30 -14.95
C GLY A 256 -4.45 2.67 -15.88
N LEU A 257 -5.65 2.46 -15.37
CA LEU A 257 -6.77 1.93 -16.15
C LEU A 257 -7.13 2.82 -17.35
N ALA A 258 -7.09 4.14 -17.17
CA ALA A 258 -7.41 5.09 -18.23
C ALA A 258 -6.43 5.02 -19.42
N VAL A 259 -5.24 4.48 -19.23
CA VAL A 259 -4.23 4.28 -20.28
C VAL A 259 -4.06 2.81 -20.68
N GLY A 260 -5.00 1.94 -20.27
CA GLY A 260 -5.05 0.54 -20.69
C GLY A 260 -4.26 -0.43 -19.82
N ALA A 261 -3.82 -0.04 -18.61
CA ALA A 261 -3.25 -0.97 -17.66
C ALA A 261 -4.31 -1.96 -17.17
N ASP A 262 -3.87 -3.17 -16.82
CA ASP A 262 -4.70 -4.20 -16.21
C ASP A 262 -4.56 -4.19 -14.69
N MET A 263 -5.52 -4.86 -14.00
CA MET A 263 -5.53 -5.04 -12.56
C MET A 263 -5.57 -6.51 -12.21
N LEU A 264 -4.68 -6.94 -11.33
CA LEU A 264 -4.67 -8.28 -10.77
C LEU A 264 -4.95 -8.24 -9.27
N ASP A 265 -5.60 -9.29 -8.78
CA ASP A 265 -5.81 -9.54 -7.34
C ASP A 265 -6.56 -8.42 -6.59
N VAL A 266 -7.29 -7.58 -7.30
CA VAL A 266 -7.94 -6.36 -6.78
C VAL A 266 -8.97 -6.65 -5.68
N ALA A 267 -9.55 -7.85 -5.64
CA ALA A 267 -10.51 -8.28 -4.62
C ALA A 267 -9.85 -8.72 -3.30
N TYR A 268 -8.53 -8.93 -3.27
CA TYR A 268 -7.80 -9.31 -2.06
C TYR A 268 -7.51 -8.10 -1.17
N ILE A 269 -8.57 -7.51 -0.64
CA ILE A 269 -8.49 -6.37 0.28
C ILE A 269 -8.39 -6.91 1.70
N LYS A 270 -7.46 -6.36 2.47
CA LYS A 270 -7.15 -6.83 3.80
C LYS A 270 -7.96 -6.11 4.86
N ALA A 271 -8.84 -6.84 5.54
CA ALA A 271 -9.46 -6.37 6.76
C ALA A 271 -8.48 -6.46 7.95
N THR A 272 -8.74 -5.70 9.00
CA THR A 272 -7.99 -5.72 10.26
C THR A 272 -8.99 -5.67 11.39
N TYR A 273 -8.90 -6.63 12.32
CA TYR A 273 -9.73 -6.71 13.52
C TYR A 273 -9.11 -5.90 14.67
N GLY A 274 -9.96 -5.41 15.56
CA GLY A 274 -9.55 -4.84 16.85
C GLY A 274 -9.74 -3.33 16.98
N PHE A 275 -10.27 -2.65 15.97
CA PHE A 275 -10.59 -1.22 16.08
C PHE A 275 -11.99 -0.99 16.68
N LYS A 276 -12.08 -0.01 17.61
CA LYS A 276 -13.35 0.39 18.21
C LYS A 276 -14.18 1.20 17.22
N LEU A 277 -15.43 0.79 17.00
CA LEU A 277 -16.34 1.44 16.06
C LEU A 277 -17.28 2.45 16.73
N ASN A 278 -17.54 2.33 18.04
CA ASN A 278 -18.44 3.22 18.76
C ASN A 278 -17.97 3.48 20.21
N PRO A 279 -17.52 4.69 20.57
CA PRO A 279 -17.13 5.73 19.63
C PRO A 279 -15.99 5.26 18.72
N LYS A 280 -15.88 5.85 17.53
CA LYS A 280 -14.89 5.45 16.53
C LYS A 280 -13.48 5.86 16.96
N HIS A 281 -12.63 4.87 17.22
CA HIS A 281 -11.20 5.05 17.46
C HIS A 281 -10.42 4.19 16.48
N ILE A 282 -9.71 4.84 15.55
CA ILE A 282 -8.94 4.19 14.50
C ILE A 282 -7.42 4.30 14.71
N ASP A 283 -7.01 4.92 15.75
CA ASP A 283 -5.64 5.13 16.22
C ASP A 283 -5.19 4.09 17.25
N GLU A 284 -6.11 3.35 17.83
CA GLU A 284 -5.82 2.25 18.74
C GLU A 284 -6.31 0.91 18.21
N LEU A 285 -5.39 -0.04 18.09
CA LEU A 285 -5.68 -1.44 17.81
C LEU A 285 -5.69 -2.22 19.12
N SER A 286 -6.87 -2.66 19.54
CA SER A 286 -6.98 -3.57 20.69
C SER A 286 -6.55 -4.98 20.31
N THR A 287 -5.64 -5.54 21.07
CA THR A 287 -5.14 -6.93 20.94
C THR A 287 -5.49 -7.78 22.16
N ILE A 288 -6.35 -7.30 23.05
CA ILE A 288 -6.71 -7.93 24.32
C ILE A 288 -7.27 -9.36 24.16
N TYR A 289 -7.80 -9.68 22.98
CA TYR A 289 -8.24 -11.05 22.65
C TYR A 289 -7.06 -12.05 22.61
N TRP A 290 -5.84 -11.61 22.38
CA TRP A 290 -4.65 -12.49 22.49
C TRP A 290 -4.19 -12.70 23.93
N SER A 291 -4.69 -11.89 24.85
CA SER A 291 -4.41 -12.02 26.29
C SER A 291 -5.51 -12.80 27.03
N GLY A 292 -6.48 -13.36 26.32
CA GLY A 292 -7.55 -14.19 26.89
C GLY A 292 -8.97 -13.65 26.70
N GLY A 293 -9.14 -12.47 26.14
CA GLY A 293 -10.46 -11.95 25.75
C GLY A 293 -11.12 -12.83 24.70
N ILE A 294 -12.44 -12.99 24.75
CA ILE A 294 -13.22 -13.75 23.79
C ILE A 294 -13.97 -12.84 22.83
N ILE A 295 -14.11 -13.28 21.58
CA ILE A 295 -14.82 -12.54 20.54
C ILE A 295 -16.20 -13.14 20.32
N VAL A 296 -17.25 -12.32 20.52
CA VAL A 296 -18.65 -12.71 20.34
C VAL A 296 -19.36 -11.82 19.34
N ASN A 297 -20.37 -12.35 18.66
CA ASN A 297 -21.26 -11.58 17.80
C ASN A 297 -22.39 -10.90 18.62
N LYS A 298 -23.28 -10.16 17.94
CA LYS A 298 -24.40 -9.47 18.57
C LYS A 298 -25.39 -10.41 19.32
N ASN A 299 -25.35 -11.71 19.04
CA ASN A 299 -26.16 -12.72 19.71
C ASN A 299 -25.40 -13.40 20.86
N ALA A 300 -24.31 -12.78 21.34
CA ALA A 300 -23.42 -13.29 22.38
C ALA A 300 -22.80 -14.68 22.06
N LYS A 301 -22.74 -15.06 20.80
CA LYS A 301 -22.12 -16.33 20.37
C LYS A 301 -20.66 -16.09 19.98
N ARG A 302 -19.73 -16.84 20.58
CA ARG A 302 -18.35 -16.97 20.13
C ARG A 302 -18.34 -17.63 18.75
N PHE A 303 -17.59 -17.06 17.80
CA PHE A 303 -17.64 -17.49 16.41
C PHE A 303 -16.28 -17.75 15.77
N VAL A 304 -15.20 -17.49 16.50
CA VAL A 304 -13.83 -17.62 15.98
C VAL A 304 -12.87 -18.06 17.08
N ASP A 305 -11.76 -18.62 16.69
CA ASP A 305 -10.60 -18.85 17.54
C ASP A 305 -9.73 -17.59 17.54
N GLU A 306 -9.63 -16.94 18.69
CA GLU A 306 -8.94 -15.67 18.89
C GLU A 306 -7.42 -15.76 18.71
N SER A 307 -6.84 -16.93 18.69
CA SER A 307 -5.41 -17.15 18.39
C SER A 307 -5.05 -16.86 16.94
N GLN A 308 -6.05 -16.75 16.07
CA GLN A 308 -5.85 -16.42 14.66
C GLN A 308 -5.29 -15.00 14.46
N SER A 309 -4.70 -14.76 13.29
CA SER A 309 -4.23 -13.43 12.97
C SER A 309 -5.39 -12.44 12.87
N TYR A 310 -5.19 -11.19 13.32
CA TYR A 310 -6.21 -10.13 13.28
C TYR A 310 -6.83 -9.89 11.88
N LYS A 311 -6.17 -10.36 10.83
CA LYS A 311 -6.68 -10.31 9.45
C LYS A 311 -7.77 -11.36 9.23
N ILE A 312 -7.53 -12.58 9.71
CA ILE A 312 -8.51 -13.67 9.68
C ILE A 312 -9.68 -13.32 10.58
N LEU A 313 -9.40 -12.79 11.78
CA LEU A 313 -10.44 -12.31 12.70
C LEU A 313 -11.32 -11.24 12.06
N GLY A 314 -10.73 -10.33 11.26
CA GLY A 314 -11.46 -9.32 10.49
C GLY A 314 -12.45 -9.92 9.49
N ASP A 315 -12.01 -10.92 8.72
CA ASP A 315 -12.87 -11.61 7.75
C ASP A 315 -14.05 -12.32 8.45
N TYR A 316 -13.78 -13.03 9.56
CA TYR A 316 -14.84 -13.68 10.35
C TYR A 316 -15.80 -12.67 10.99
N ALA A 317 -15.31 -11.53 11.48
CA ALA A 317 -16.14 -10.50 12.07
C ALA A 317 -17.07 -9.85 11.05
N LEU A 318 -16.57 -9.57 9.84
CA LEU A 318 -17.38 -9.02 8.76
C LEU A 318 -18.49 -9.99 8.30
N ALA A 319 -18.29 -11.29 8.44
CA ALA A 319 -19.28 -12.31 8.14
C ALA A 319 -20.37 -12.43 9.24
N GLN A 320 -20.21 -11.77 10.40
CA GLN A 320 -21.22 -11.77 11.45
C GLN A 320 -22.39 -10.83 11.14
N PRO A 321 -23.55 -11.01 11.79
CA PRO A 321 -24.69 -10.11 11.61
C PRO A 321 -24.31 -8.64 11.81
N GLU A 322 -24.61 -7.80 10.84
CA GLU A 322 -24.25 -6.38 10.74
C GLU A 322 -22.74 -6.09 10.67
N GLY A 323 -21.89 -7.11 10.42
CA GLY A 323 -20.44 -6.97 10.43
C GLY A 323 -19.88 -6.51 11.77
N LYS A 324 -20.59 -6.77 12.88
CA LYS A 324 -20.21 -6.32 14.23
C LYS A 324 -19.87 -7.47 15.14
N SER A 325 -18.91 -7.23 16.01
CA SER A 325 -18.52 -8.12 17.08
C SER A 325 -18.11 -7.34 18.32
N PHE A 326 -18.01 -8.04 19.44
CA PHE A 326 -17.66 -7.48 20.74
C PHE A 326 -16.53 -8.31 21.33
N ILE A 327 -15.58 -7.67 21.98
CA ILE A 327 -14.54 -8.35 22.75
C ILE A 327 -14.98 -8.31 24.20
N VAL A 328 -15.13 -9.49 24.81
CA VAL A 328 -15.47 -9.66 26.23
C VAL A 328 -14.21 -10.06 26.96
N PHE A 329 -13.86 -9.33 27.97
CA PHE A 329 -12.66 -9.53 28.81
C PHE A 329 -12.97 -9.13 30.26
N ASP A 330 -12.20 -9.62 31.19
CA ASP A 330 -12.34 -9.27 32.61
C ASP A 330 -11.52 -8.00 32.95
N ARG A 331 -11.72 -7.57 34.21
CA ARG A 331 -11.04 -6.36 34.71
C ARG A 331 -9.52 -6.52 34.76
N GLN A 332 -9.04 -7.71 35.05
CA GLN A 332 -7.60 -7.99 35.19
C GLN A 332 -6.87 -7.87 33.84
N MET A 333 -7.58 -8.18 32.74
CA MET A 333 -7.05 -8.00 31.37
C MET A 333 -7.08 -6.53 30.91
N ALA A 334 -7.84 -5.67 31.57
CA ALA A 334 -7.97 -4.25 31.23
C ALA A 334 -6.89 -3.36 31.88
N GLU A 335 -6.26 -3.86 32.93
CA GLU A 335 -5.14 -3.24 33.65
C GLU A 335 -3.79 -3.65 33.06
#